data_a3a7e8d70935605f9eb42373e8eaf684
#
_entry.id   a3a7e8d70935605f9eb42373e8eaf684
#
_cell.length_a   1.000
_cell.length_b   1.000
_cell.length_c   1.000
_cell.angle_alpha   90.00
_cell.angle_beta   90.00
_cell.angle_gamma   90.00
#
_symmetry.space_group_name_H-M   'P 1'
#
loop_
_entity.id
_entity.type
_entity.pdbx_description
1 polymer ?
#
loop_
_entity_poly.entity_id
_entity_poly.type
_entity_poly.pdbx_seq_one_letter_code
_entity_poly.pdbx_strand_id
1 'polypeptide(L)'
;MDKRTTYCGSVTEEYIGQTVTLNGWVQKRRDLGGLIFIDLRDREGVVQIVFNPDFSEEALKIADKVRSEYVIQVKGQVTKRDEKSVNDKIKTGKVEVQVSSIEILNESETPPFSITDVNDIDENVRLKYRYIDLRRESLAQTFKMRHQITRSVRNYLDEGDFFEVETPVLTKSTPEGARDYLVPSRVHDGEFYALPQSPQIFKQLLMIGGFDKYYQIVKCFRDEDLRADRQPEFTQIDIEMSFVDQEDVMTMNEGLMKRIMKDVKGIDITTPFPRMTYAEAMERYGIDKPDTRFGMELINLSQLASQMEFKVFKGAVENGGEVKAIVVENGADDYSRKDIDQLQSFASIYGAKGLAWVKVTDEGLNGPISKFFNESHTEELLKETEAKSGDLILFVADKKDVVAASLAQLRNKLGKERGLIDPNQYNFLWVTDWPLFEYDEDTNRYVAAHHPFTAPKKEHEDMLETDPTNVEANAYDIVLNGFELGGGSIRIHKSDLQEKMFKALGFTDEEAQEQFGFLIEAFKYGAPPHGGIALGLDRLVMLLAGRTNLRDTIAFPKTASASCLLTDAPSKVSNSQLQELHLQLDLDEE
;
A
#
# COMPACT_ATOMS: atom_id res chain seq x y z
N MET A 1 -16.09 36.58 -17.75
CA MET A 1 -15.17 35.46 -17.81
C MET A 1 -15.43 34.64 -19.07
N ASP A 2 -14.47 34.55 -19.97
CA ASP A 2 -14.55 33.72 -21.17
C ASP A 2 -14.33 32.24 -20.82
N LYS A 3 -14.79 31.34 -21.70
CA LYS A 3 -14.53 29.93 -21.52
C LYS A 3 -13.06 29.61 -21.87
N ARG A 4 -12.41 28.77 -21.05
CA ARG A 4 -11.11 28.21 -21.35
C ARG A 4 -11.12 27.49 -22.71
N THR A 5 -10.13 27.74 -23.57
CA THR A 5 -9.97 27.03 -24.85
C THR A 5 -9.11 25.76 -24.72
N THR A 6 -8.11 25.78 -23.85
CA THR A 6 -7.22 24.64 -23.57
C THR A 6 -6.60 24.76 -22.17
N TYR A 7 -5.97 23.69 -21.69
CA TYR A 7 -5.20 23.70 -20.44
C TYR A 7 -3.80 24.30 -20.64
N CYS A 8 -3.27 24.94 -19.59
CA CYS A 8 -1.93 25.55 -19.60
C CYS A 8 -0.84 24.54 -20.02
N GLY A 9 -0.81 23.38 -19.34
CA GLY A 9 0.15 22.32 -19.64
C GLY A 9 -0.03 21.60 -20.98
N SER A 10 -1.10 21.92 -21.72
CA SER A 10 -1.37 21.36 -23.05
C SER A 10 -0.98 22.29 -24.20
N VAL A 11 -0.56 23.52 -23.92
CA VAL A 11 -0.12 24.47 -24.95
C VAL A 11 1.26 24.08 -25.48
N THR A 12 1.29 23.42 -26.64
CA THR A 12 2.51 22.97 -27.32
C THR A 12 2.71 23.72 -28.62
N GLU A 13 3.74 23.35 -29.38
CA GLU A 13 4.05 23.95 -30.69
C GLU A 13 2.89 23.88 -31.69
N GLU A 14 1.94 22.95 -31.51
CA GLU A 14 0.73 22.82 -32.34
C GLU A 14 -0.21 24.03 -32.24
N TYR A 15 -0.11 24.80 -31.15
CA TYR A 15 -0.89 26.01 -30.92
C TYR A 15 -0.26 27.29 -31.46
N ILE A 16 0.96 27.25 -32.00
CA ILE A 16 1.65 28.43 -32.50
C ILE A 16 0.78 29.18 -33.53
N GLY A 17 0.63 30.48 -33.35
CA GLY A 17 -0.22 31.33 -34.14
C GLY A 17 -1.69 31.38 -33.73
N GLN A 18 -2.14 30.47 -32.87
CA GLN A 18 -3.51 30.46 -32.40
C GLN A 18 -3.69 31.39 -31.18
N THR A 19 -4.86 31.94 -31.03
CA THR A 19 -5.27 32.66 -29.83
C THR A 19 -5.94 31.71 -28.85
N VAL A 20 -5.42 31.69 -27.62
CA VAL A 20 -5.92 30.82 -26.54
C VAL A 20 -6.43 31.64 -25.36
N THR A 21 -7.44 31.11 -24.67
CA THR A 21 -7.91 31.60 -23.37
C THR A 21 -7.52 30.58 -22.32
N LEU A 22 -6.69 30.99 -21.36
CA LEU A 22 -6.14 30.15 -20.31
C LEU A 22 -6.60 30.64 -18.93
N ASN A 23 -6.87 29.71 -18.04
CA ASN A 23 -7.20 29.98 -16.65
C ASN A 23 -6.25 29.18 -15.75
N GLY A 24 -5.74 29.79 -14.70
CA GLY A 24 -4.84 29.09 -13.81
C GLY A 24 -4.37 29.93 -12.64
N TRP A 25 -3.43 29.37 -11.92
CA TRP A 25 -2.75 30.00 -10.80
C TRP A 25 -1.38 30.50 -11.19
N VAL A 26 -1.02 31.68 -10.68
CA VAL A 26 0.31 32.28 -10.87
C VAL A 26 1.33 31.52 -10.03
N GLN A 27 2.14 30.68 -10.64
CA GLN A 27 3.19 29.95 -9.94
C GLN A 27 4.41 30.82 -9.66
N LYS A 28 4.87 31.59 -10.65
CA LYS A 28 6.02 32.46 -10.55
C LYS A 28 5.83 33.70 -11.42
N ARG A 29 6.19 34.87 -10.90
CA ARG A 29 6.22 36.14 -11.61
C ARG A 29 7.64 36.67 -11.64
N ARG A 30 8.07 37.15 -12.79
CA ARG A 30 9.36 37.78 -13.03
C ARG A 30 9.16 39.08 -13.79
N ASP A 31 9.80 40.13 -13.35
CA ASP A 31 9.84 41.43 -14.02
C ASP A 31 11.25 41.65 -14.58
N LEU A 32 11.39 41.77 -15.88
CA LEU A 32 12.64 41.85 -16.56
C LEU A 32 12.63 43.03 -17.56
N GLY A 33 12.99 44.19 -17.08
CA GLY A 33 13.17 45.39 -17.93
C GLY A 33 11.87 45.89 -18.58
N GLY A 34 10.75 45.83 -17.88
CA GLY A 34 9.46 46.30 -18.37
C GLY A 34 8.60 45.23 -19.07
N LEU A 35 9.11 44.01 -19.16
CA LEU A 35 8.34 42.82 -19.53
C LEU A 35 8.03 42.01 -18.29
N ILE A 36 6.78 41.55 -18.14
CA ILE A 36 6.41 40.65 -17.07
C ILE A 36 6.21 39.25 -17.64
N PHE A 37 6.88 38.28 -17.03
CA PHE A 37 6.79 36.87 -17.34
C PHE A 37 6.07 36.18 -16.17
N ILE A 38 5.05 35.38 -16.47
CA ILE A 38 4.32 34.60 -15.49
C ILE A 38 4.33 33.13 -15.93
N ASP A 39 4.68 32.25 -15.02
CA ASP A 39 4.46 30.83 -15.16
C ASP A 39 3.04 30.55 -14.66
N LEU A 40 2.11 30.34 -15.58
CA LEU A 40 0.70 30.05 -15.30
C LEU A 40 0.48 28.55 -15.22
N ARG A 41 -0.04 28.10 -14.09
CA ARG A 41 -0.22 26.68 -13.77
C ARG A 41 -1.68 26.28 -13.70
N ASP A 42 -1.98 25.11 -14.23
CA ASP A 42 -3.19 24.36 -13.97
C ASP A 42 -2.89 22.88 -13.71
N ARG A 43 -3.90 22.00 -13.67
CA ARG A 43 -3.73 20.56 -13.37
C ARG A 43 -2.92 19.81 -14.42
N GLU A 44 -2.79 20.31 -15.64
CA GLU A 44 -2.04 19.67 -16.74
C GLU A 44 -0.59 20.15 -16.82
N GLY A 45 -0.24 21.22 -16.10
CA GLY A 45 1.11 21.74 -16.01
C GLY A 45 1.19 23.26 -16.10
N VAL A 46 2.33 23.74 -16.57
CA VAL A 46 2.71 25.16 -16.59
C VAL A 46 2.94 25.63 -18.02
N VAL A 47 2.56 26.87 -18.32
CA VAL A 47 2.96 27.58 -19.53
C VAL A 47 3.46 28.97 -19.17
N GLN A 48 4.51 29.44 -19.85
CA GLN A 48 4.94 30.83 -19.71
C GLN A 48 4.00 31.75 -20.48
N ILE A 49 3.52 32.80 -19.82
CA ILE A 49 2.79 33.90 -20.44
C ILE A 49 3.59 35.18 -20.30
N VAL A 50 3.52 36.05 -21.31
CA VAL A 50 4.34 37.25 -21.41
C VAL A 50 3.45 38.47 -21.60
N PHE A 51 3.72 39.49 -20.79
CA PHE A 51 3.10 40.81 -20.89
C PHE A 51 4.12 41.79 -21.44
N ASN A 52 3.88 42.22 -22.65
CA ASN A 52 4.73 43.16 -23.38
C ASN A 52 3.91 44.44 -23.65
N PRO A 53 4.40 45.65 -23.29
CA PRO A 53 3.70 46.88 -23.53
C PRO A 53 3.40 47.13 -25.03
N ASP A 54 4.28 46.66 -25.91
CA ASP A 54 4.09 46.77 -27.37
C ASP A 54 2.89 45.93 -27.86
N PHE A 55 2.48 44.91 -27.09
CA PHE A 55 1.34 44.05 -27.42
C PHE A 55 0.08 44.47 -26.70
N SER A 56 0.14 44.82 -25.41
CA SER A 56 -0.96 45.37 -24.63
C SER A 56 -0.45 46.08 -23.37
N GLU A 57 -0.47 47.42 -23.38
CA GLU A 57 -0.12 48.23 -22.22
C GLU A 57 -1.08 48.05 -21.05
N GLU A 58 -2.39 47.85 -21.36
CA GLU A 58 -3.43 47.63 -20.35
C GLU A 58 -3.22 46.31 -19.62
N ALA A 59 -2.93 45.22 -20.34
CA ALA A 59 -2.64 43.91 -19.75
C ALA A 59 -1.37 43.96 -18.86
N LEU A 60 -0.34 44.70 -19.28
CA LEU A 60 0.87 44.90 -18.48
C LEU A 60 0.57 45.62 -17.15
N LYS A 61 -0.25 46.68 -17.17
CA LYS A 61 -0.65 47.42 -15.95
C LYS A 61 -1.40 46.54 -14.95
N ILE A 62 -2.21 45.63 -15.43
CA ILE A 62 -2.92 44.66 -14.57
C ILE A 62 -1.95 43.61 -14.05
N ALA A 63 -1.07 43.08 -14.92
CA ALA A 63 -0.07 42.08 -14.55
C ALA A 63 0.92 42.55 -13.48
N ASP A 64 1.18 43.88 -13.40
CA ASP A 64 2.01 44.45 -12.35
C ASP A 64 1.44 44.27 -10.93
N LYS A 65 0.13 44.19 -10.79
CA LYS A 65 -0.58 43.95 -9.53
C LYS A 65 -0.65 42.47 -9.15
N VAL A 66 -0.39 41.57 -10.09
CA VAL A 66 -0.49 40.12 -9.88
C VAL A 66 0.60 39.62 -8.95
N ARG A 67 0.23 38.72 -8.05
CA ARG A 67 1.15 38.05 -7.11
C ARG A 67 1.04 36.53 -7.21
N SER A 68 1.92 35.83 -6.52
CA SER A 68 1.94 34.37 -6.48
C SER A 68 0.59 33.81 -6.04
N GLU A 69 0.15 32.72 -6.68
CA GLU A 69 -1.10 32.00 -6.42
C GLU A 69 -2.39 32.80 -6.71
N TYR A 70 -2.30 34.00 -7.28
CA TYR A 70 -3.51 34.63 -7.83
C TYR A 70 -4.12 33.77 -8.91
N VAL A 71 -5.44 33.72 -8.95
CA VAL A 71 -6.20 33.05 -10.03
C VAL A 71 -6.49 34.06 -11.12
N ILE A 72 -6.00 33.80 -12.32
CA ILE A 72 -6.14 34.71 -13.44
C ILE A 72 -6.70 34.01 -14.68
N GLN A 73 -7.38 34.78 -15.50
CA GLN A 73 -7.71 34.44 -16.88
C GLN A 73 -6.90 35.31 -17.81
N VAL A 74 -6.30 34.71 -18.82
CA VAL A 74 -5.57 35.44 -19.87
C VAL A 74 -6.04 34.99 -21.24
N LYS A 75 -6.03 35.94 -22.18
CA LYS A 75 -6.21 35.67 -23.59
C LYS A 75 -4.99 36.18 -24.34
N GLY A 76 -4.45 35.39 -25.23
CA GLY A 76 -3.23 35.75 -25.92
C GLY A 76 -2.89 34.82 -27.07
N GLN A 77 -1.92 35.23 -27.88
CA GLN A 77 -1.42 34.48 -29.02
C GLN A 77 -0.23 33.60 -28.61
N VAL A 78 -0.27 32.33 -28.98
CA VAL A 78 0.83 31.40 -28.76
C VAL A 78 1.94 31.69 -29.76
N THR A 79 3.16 31.88 -29.25
CA THR A 79 4.36 32.15 -30.06
C THR A 79 5.48 31.17 -29.67
N LYS A 80 6.42 30.99 -30.59
CA LYS A 80 7.64 30.21 -30.34
C LYS A 80 8.58 31.02 -29.46
N ARG A 81 9.23 30.40 -28.46
CA ARG A 81 10.31 31.02 -27.70
C ARG A 81 11.57 31.11 -28.55
N ASP A 82 12.42 32.08 -28.25
CA ASP A 82 13.77 32.12 -28.78
C ASP A 82 14.55 30.88 -28.34
N GLU A 83 15.43 30.37 -29.18
CA GLU A 83 16.23 29.17 -28.93
C GLU A 83 16.99 29.24 -27.60
N LYS A 84 17.45 30.43 -27.20
CA LYS A 84 18.17 30.67 -25.93
C LYS A 84 17.27 30.65 -24.70
N SER A 85 15.96 30.77 -24.87
CA SER A 85 14.95 30.83 -23.81
C SER A 85 14.07 29.57 -23.70
N VAL A 86 14.35 28.56 -24.52
CA VAL A 86 13.70 27.25 -24.43
C VAL A 86 13.93 26.63 -23.05
N ASN A 87 12.88 26.08 -22.45
CA ASN A 87 12.95 25.39 -21.17
C ASN A 87 12.54 23.92 -21.31
N ASP A 88 13.51 23.05 -21.49
CA ASP A 88 13.30 21.60 -21.69
C ASP A 88 12.77 20.88 -20.44
N LYS A 89 12.69 21.57 -19.29
CA LYS A 89 12.15 21.00 -18.04
C LYS A 89 10.63 20.94 -18.01
N ILE A 90 9.95 21.66 -18.87
CA ILE A 90 8.48 21.67 -18.95
C ILE A 90 8.03 21.34 -20.37
N LYS A 91 6.91 20.61 -20.48
CA LYS A 91 6.36 20.16 -21.76
C LYS A 91 6.08 21.30 -22.73
N THR A 92 5.69 22.47 -22.22
CA THR A 92 5.36 23.69 -22.98
C THR A 92 6.56 24.59 -23.23
N GLY A 93 7.77 24.17 -22.88
CA GLY A 93 8.94 25.02 -22.78
C GLY A 93 9.45 25.64 -24.08
N LYS A 94 8.94 25.20 -25.23
CA LYS A 94 9.27 25.76 -26.56
C LYS A 94 8.38 26.89 -26.99
N VAL A 95 7.28 27.12 -26.26
CA VAL A 95 6.29 28.14 -26.58
C VAL A 95 6.04 29.07 -25.40
N GLU A 96 5.44 30.22 -25.69
CA GLU A 96 4.95 31.17 -24.71
C GLU A 96 3.69 31.84 -25.26
N VAL A 97 2.93 32.48 -24.40
CA VAL A 97 1.69 33.17 -24.80
C VAL A 97 1.87 34.68 -24.64
N GLN A 98 1.79 35.41 -25.73
CA GLN A 98 1.77 36.87 -25.74
C GLN A 98 0.38 37.33 -25.36
N VAL A 99 0.23 37.87 -24.13
CA VAL A 99 -1.07 38.20 -23.56
C VAL A 99 -1.61 39.50 -24.11
N SER A 100 -2.84 39.48 -24.65
CA SER A 100 -3.59 40.64 -25.10
C SER A 100 -4.59 41.17 -24.04
N SER A 101 -5.09 40.31 -23.17
CA SER A 101 -5.96 40.69 -22.08
C SER A 101 -5.82 39.78 -20.87
N ILE A 102 -6.03 40.32 -19.68
CA ILE A 102 -5.98 39.62 -18.40
C ILE A 102 -7.15 40.08 -17.51
N GLU A 103 -7.70 39.11 -16.76
CA GLU A 103 -8.63 39.33 -15.67
C GLU A 103 -8.14 38.66 -14.42
N ILE A 104 -8.04 39.34 -13.28
CA ILE A 104 -7.79 38.75 -11.97
C ILE A 104 -9.13 38.21 -11.49
N LEU A 105 -9.24 36.88 -11.45
CA LEU A 105 -10.49 36.21 -11.02
C LEU A 105 -10.56 36.14 -9.50
N ASN A 106 -9.42 35.98 -8.83
CA ASN A 106 -9.33 36.02 -7.38
C ASN A 106 -7.88 36.30 -6.94
N GLU A 107 -7.74 36.98 -5.84
CA GLU A 107 -6.45 37.22 -5.18
C GLU A 107 -6.11 36.08 -4.22
N SER A 108 -4.87 36.02 -3.79
CA SER A 108 -4.38 35.04 -2.82
C SER A 108 -3.50 35.71 -1.78
N GLU A 109 -3.67 35.30 -0.53
CA GLU A 109 -2.64 35.54 0.47
C GLU A 109 -1.42 34.68 0.20
N THR A 110 -0.29 35.01 0.87
CA THR A 110 0.90 34.18 0.79
C THR A 110 0.63 32.78 1.36
N PRO A 111 0.80 31.69 0.59
CA PRO A 111 0.59 30.34 1.08
C PRO A 111 1.48 30.02 2.29
N PRO A 112 1.03 29.14 3.20
CA PRO A 112 1.81 28.74 4.38
C PRO A 112 3.11 27.98 4.04
N PHE A 113 3.23 27.50 2.83
CA PHE A 113 4.44 26.85 2.29
C PHE A 113 4.51 26.99 0.78
N SER A 114 5.71 26.76 0.22
CA SER A 114 5.92 26.79 -1.23
C SER A 114 5.22 25.61 -1.91
N ILE A 115 4.57 25.89 -3.04
CA ILE A 115 3.90 24.89 -3.88
C ILE A 115 4.87 24.17 -4.81
N THR A 116 6.07 24.72 -5.01
CA THR A 116 7.13 24.01 -5.76
C THR A 116 7.63 22.83 -4.94
N ASP A 117 7.90 21.70 -5.58
CA ASP A 117 8.32 20.44 -4.94
C ASP A 117 9.73 20.52 -4.31
N VAL A 118 9.96 21.54 -3.50
CA VAL A 118 11.18 21.72 -2.77
C VAL A 118 10.91 21.57 -1.29
N ASN A 119 11.34 20.42 -0.73
CA ASN A 119 11.73 20.20 0.67
C ASN A 119 10.67 19.94 1.73
N ASP A 120 11.11 19.27 2.75
CA ASP A 120 10.77 19.03 4.15
C ASP A 120 9.73 19.98 4.78
N ILE A 121 8.53 20.00 4.19
CA ILE A 121 7.40 20.63 4.81
C ILE A 121 6.83 19.64 5.82
N ASP A 122 6.66 20.08 7.05
CA ASP A 122 6.03 19.29 8.11
C ASP A 122 4.70 18.69 7.63
N GLU A 123 4.51 17.40 7.82
CA GLU A 123 3.34 16.68 7.33
C GLU A 123 2.03 17.26 7.90
N ASN A 124 2.01 17.68 9.16
CA ASN A 124 0.81 18.25 9.78
C ASN A 124 0.42 19.56 9.12
N VAL A 125 1.40 20.38 8.72
CA VAL A 125 1.12 21.62 7.95
C VAL A 125 0.56 21.29 6.57
N ARG A 126 1.12 20.29 5.88
CA ARG A 126 0.60 19.82 4.60
C ARG A 126 -0.83 19.29 4.72
N LEU A 127 -1.13 18.52 5.76
CA LEU A 127 -2.47 17.95 5.99
C LEU A 127 -3.48 19.01 6.41
N LYS A 128 -3.08 20.01 7.20
CA LYS A 128 -3.94 21.14 7.59
C LYS A 128 -4.35 21.99 6.37
N TYR A 129 -3.40 22.25 5.48
CA TYR A 129 -3.62 23.02 4.26
C TYR A 129 -3.62 22.10 3.02
N ARG A 130 -4.27 20.96 3.12
CA ARG A 130 -4.22 19.91 2.09
C ARG A 130 -4.64 20.40 0.70
N TYR A 131 -5.59 21.30 0.59
CA TYR A 131 -6.01 21.91 -0.67
C TYR A 131 -4.91 22.74 -1.35
N ILE A 132 -3.92 23.25 -0.59
CA ILE A 132 -2.72 23.89 -1.15
C ILE A 132 -1.69 22.82 -1.53
N ASP A 133 -1.47 21.84 -0.66
CA ASP A 133 -0.55 20.72 -0.93
C ASP A 133 -0.92 19.95 -2.20
N LEU A 134 -2.23 19.80 -2.48
CA LEU A 134 -2.74 19.17 -3.71
C LEU A 134 -2.41 19.93 -5.00
N ARG A 135 -2.00 21.22 -4.92
CA ARG A 135 -1.52 21.98 -6.07
C ARG A 135 -0.09 21.60 -6.49
N ARG A 136 0.66 20.90 -5.62
CA ARG A 136 2.03 20.47 -5.93
C ARG A 136 2.01 19.45 -7.06
N GLU A 137 2.91 19.62 -8.01
CA GLU A 137 2.95 18.80 -9.22
C GLU A 137 3.08 17.31 -8.90
N SER A 138 3.94 16.95 -7.95
CA SER A 138 4.15 15.56 -7.56
C SER A 138 2.88 14.90 -7.03
N LEU A 139 2.07 15.59 -6.22
CA LEU A 139 0.79 15.08 -5.75
C LEU A 139 -0.26 15.05 -6.87
N ALA A 140 -0.35 16.11 -7.68
CA ALA A 140 -1.25 16.13 -8.82
C ALA A 140 -1.00 14.94 -9.77
N GLN A 141 0.25 14.61 -10.04
CA GLN A 141 0.63 13.43 -10.84
C GLN A 141 0.23 12.12 -10.16
N THR A 142 0.36 12.02 -8.83
CA THR A 142 -0.10 10.84 -8.08
C THR A 142 -1.60 10.62 -8.23
N PHE A 143 -2.42 11.67 -8.13
CA PHE A 143 -3.87 11.58 -8.32
C PHE A 143 -4.27 11.33 -9.78
N LYS A 144 -3.53 11.87 -10.72
CA LYS A 144 -3.69 11.54 -12.15
C LYS A 144 -3.45 10.05 -12.39
N MET A 145 -2.38 9.51 -11.82
CA MET A 145 -2.08 8.08 -11.89
C MET A 145 -3.17 7.24 -11.22
N ARG A 146 -3.65 7.64 -10.03
CA ARG A 146 -4.78 6.97 -9.36
C ARG A 146 -6.00 6.89 -10.26
N HIS A 147 -6.35 7.99 -10.91
CA HIS A 147 -7.45 8.02 -11.88
C HIS A 147 -7.22 7.07 -13.06
N GLN A 148 -6.01 7.06 -13.62
CA GLN A 148 -5.66 6.16 -14.73
C GLN A 148 -5.74 4.69 -14.32
N ILE A 149 -5.25 4.33 -13.13
CA ILE A 149 -5.34 2.97 -12.57
C ILE A 149 -6.82 2.56 -12.45
N THR A 150 -7.65 3.41 -11.82
CA THR A 150 -9.08 3.13 -11.63
C THR A 150 -9.79 2.92 -12.96
N ARG A 151 -9.48 3.74 -13.96
CA ARG A 151 -10.03 3.60 -15.31
C ARG A 151 -9.57 2.29 -15.98
N SER A 152 -8.30 1.96 -15.87
CA SER A 152 -7.75 0.70 -16.43
C SER A 152 -8.41 -0.52 -15.81
N VAL A 153 -8.61 -0.51 -14.48
CA VAL A 153 -9.33 -1.56 -13.74
C VAL A 153 -10.75 -1.77 -14.30
N ARG A 154 -11.52 -0.68 -14.39
CA ARG A 154 -12.90 -0.75 -14.91
C ARG A 154 -12.94 -1.27 -16.34
N ASN A 155 -12.09 -0.75 -17.21
CA ASN A 155 -12.04 -1.19 -18.60
C ASN A 155 -11.73 -2.70 -18.70
N TYR A 156 -10.75 -3.19 -17.95
CA TYR A 156 -10.36 -4.60 -17.98
C TYR A 156 -11.46 -5.52 -17.46
N LEU A 157 -12.09 -5.16 -16.33
CA LEU A 157 -13.14 -5.98 -15.73
C LEU A 157 -14.44 -5.94 -16.54
N ASP A 158 -14.77 -4.79 -17.13
CA ASP A 158 -15.91 -4.63 -18.02
C ASP A 158 -15.75 -5.47 -19.30
N GLU A 159 -14.56 -5.45 -19.92
CA GLU A 159 -14.19 -6.32 -21.05
C GLU A 159 -14.24 -7.82 -20.68
N GLY A 160 -14.10 -8.16 -19.39
CA GLY A 160 -14.17 -9.51 -18.83
C GLY A 160 -15.58 -9.94 -18.39
N ASP A 161 -16.63 -9.18 -18.72
CA ASP A 161 -18.03 -9.43 -18.35
C ASP A 161 -18.30 -9.37 -16.84
N PHE A 162 -17.55 -8.57 -16.09
CA PHE A 162 -17.83 -8.30 -14.67
C PHE A 162 -18.87 -7.21 -14.51
N PHE A 163 -19.77 -7.37 -13.55
CA PHE A 163 -20.71 -6.32 -13.15
C PHE A 163 -20.16 -5.50 -11.99
N GLU A 164 -20.10 -4.19 -12.14
CA GLU A 164 -19.85 -3.26 -11.03
C GLU A 164 -21.13 -3.09 -10.21
N VAL A 165 -21.12 -3.58 -8.96
CA VAL A 165 -22.31 -3.56 -8.08
C VAL A 165 -21.95 -2.94 -6.76
N GLU A 166 -22.71 -1.93 -6.34
CA GLU A 166 -22.57 -1.31 -5.03
C GLU A 166 -23.21 -2.18 -3.93
N THR A 167 -22.56 -2.21 -2.78
CA THR A 167 -23.02 -2.88 -1.58
C THR A 167 -23.26 -1.89 -0.46
N PRO A 168 -24.06 -2.21 0.58
CA PRO A 168 -24.35 -1.28 1.65
C PRO A 168 -23.12 -0.79 2.41
N VAL A 169 -23.15 0.48 2.81
CA VAL A 169 -22.18 1.07 3.76
C VAL A 169 -22.72 0.99 5.19
N LEU A 170 -24.03 1.09 5.38
CA LEU A 170 -24.68 0.86 6.68
C LEU A 170 -25.01 -0.62 6.80
N THR A 171 -24.17 -1.36 7.53
CA THR A 171 -24.26 -2.81 7.65
C THR A 171 -24.47 -3.24 9.10
N LYS A 172 -24.68 -4.53 9.32
CA LYS A 172 -24.64 -5.15 10.64
C LYS A 172 -23.17 -5.34 11.06
N SER A 173 -22.86 -5.10 12.34
CA SER A 173 -21.55 -5.44 12.90
C SER A 173 -21.28 -6.93 12.77
N THR A 174 -20.15 -7.28 12.17
CA THR A 174 -19.66 -8.65 12.02
C THR A 174 -18.18 -8.69 12.34
N PRO A 175 -17.69 -9.62 13.15
CA PRO A 175 -16.28 -9.68 13.49
C PRO A 175 -15.45 -10.17 12.30
N GLU A 176 -14.58 -9.31 11.76
CA GLU A 176 -13.67 -9.60 10.66
C GLU A 176 -12.20 -9.24 10.97
N GLY A 177 -11.78 -9.37 12.22
CA GLY A 177 -10.40 -9.17 12.64
C GLY A 177 -10.11 -7.77 13.19
N ALA A 178 -10.62 -6.69 12.59
CA ALA A 178 -10.53 -5.33 13.12
C ALA A 178 -11.77 -4.95 13.93
N ARG A 179 -11.72 -3.83 14.67
CA ARG A 179 -12.91 -3.25 15.27
C ARG A 179 -13.73 -2.50 14.23
N ASP A 180 -15.04 -2.54 14.38
CA ASP A 180 -15.97 -1.81 13.53
C ASP A 180 -16.14 -0.37 14.00
N TYR A 181 -16.29 0.56 13.06
CA TYR A 181 -16.87 1.87 13.33
C TYR A 181 -18.39 1.74 13.45
N LEU A 182 -18.96 2.17 14.57
CA LEU A 182 -20.39 2.09 14.85
C LEU A 182 -21.10 3.40 14.54
N VAL A 183 -22.29 3.30 13.92
CA VAL A 183 -23.16 4.44 13.61
C VAL A 183 -24.51 4.21 14.28
N PRO A 184 -24.91 5.04 15.27
CA PRO A 184 -26.15 4.86 15.97
C PRO A 184 -27.37 5.10 15.07
N SER A 185 -28.42 4.30 15.24
CA SER A 185 -29.69 4.47 14.55
C SER A 185 -30.62 5.42 15.33
N ARG A 186 -31.13 6.44 14.65
CA ARG A 186 -32.18 7.31 15.23
C ARG A 186 -33.57 6.64 15.20
N VAL A 187 -33.77 5.71 14.29
CA VAL A 187 -35.07 5.05 14.06
C VAL A 187 -35.26 3.81 14.93
N HIS A 188 -34.17 3.18 15.30
CA HIS A 188 -34.14 1.98 16.14
C HIS A 188 -33.31 2.27 17.40
N ASP A 189 -34.02 2.60 18.47
CA ASP A 189 -33.41 3.04 19.74
C ASP A 189 -32.47 1.99 20.31
N GLY A 190 -31.21 2.39 20.59
CA GLY A 190 -30.19 1.50 21.15
C GLY A 190 -29.55 0.54 20.14
N GLU A 191 -29.92 0.61 18.85
CA GLU A 191 -29.32 -0.19 17.80
C GLU A 191 -28.33 0.62 16.96
N PHE A 192 -27.34 -0.07 16.42
CA PHE A 192 -26.26 0.53 15.65
C PHE A 192 -26.08 -0.16 14.29
N TYR A 193 -25.78 0.63 13.28
CA TYR A 193 -25.11 0.14 12.07
C TYR A 193 -23.60 0.08 12.33
N ALA A 194 -22.90 -0.72 11.54
CA ALA A 194 -21.45 -0.70 11.44
C ALA A 194 -21.03 -0.29 10.03
N LEU A 195 -19.91 0.44 9.91
CA LEU A 195 -19.28 0.68 8.62
C LEU A 195 -18.51 -0.58 8.20
N PRO A 196 -18.59 -1.03 6.93
CA PRO A 196 -18.06 -2.32 6.52
C PRO A 196 -16.53 -2.33 6.48
N GLN A 197 -15.93 -3.39 7.01
CA GLN A 197 -14.51 -3.65 6.88
C GLN A 197 -14.14 -4.11 5.47
N SER A 198 -15.05 -4.79 4.81
CA SER A 198 -15.04 -5.18 3.39
C SER A 198 -16.46 -5.59 2.98
N PRO A 199 -16.77 -5.69 1.69
CA PRO A 199 -18.06 -6.20 1.20
C PRO A 199 -18.13 -7.75 1.15
N GLN A 200 -17.34 -8.47 1.96
CA GLN A 200 -17.15 -9.93 1.87
C GLN A 200 -18.46 -10.72 1.83
N ILE A 201 -19.36 -10.44 2.75
CA ILE A 201 -20.63 -11.20 2.85
C ILE A 201 -21.54 -10.87 1.66
N PHE A 202 -21.63 -9.59 1.30
CA PHE A 202 -22.52 -9.16 0.21
C PHE A 202 -22.06 -9.66 -1.15
N LYS A 203 -20.75 -9.72 -1.42
CA LYS A 203 -20.26 -10.28 -2.68
C LYS A 203 -20.52 -11.79 -2.78
N GLN A 204 -20.45 -12.54 -1.66
CA GLN A 204 -20.85 -13.94 -1.64
C GLN A 204 -22.36 -14.10 -1.88
N LEU A 205 -23.20 -13.25 -1.32
CA LEU A 205 -24.63 -13.22 -1.60
C LEU A 205 -24.94 -12.89 -3.08
N LEU A 206 -24.15 -12.03 -3.71
CA LEU A 206 -24.27 -11.76 -5.15
C LEU A 206 -23.94 -12.99 -5.99
N MET A 207 -22.96 -13.82 -5.58
CA MET A 207 -22.70 -15.09 -6.25
C MET A 207 -23.87 -16.05 -6.12
N ILE A 208 -24.46 -16.17 -4.93
CA ILE A 208 -25.70 -16.95 -4.72
C ILE A 208 -26.86 -16.37 -5.54
N GLY A 209 -26.90 -15.03 -5.68
CA GLY A 209 -27.87 -14.32 -6.50
C GLY A 209 -27.68 -14.47 -8.02
N GLY A 210 -26.63 -15.19 -8.46
CA GLY A 210 -26.40 -15.50 -9.86
C GLY A 210 -25.70 -14.40 -10.66
N PHE A 211 -25.02 -13.45 -10.01
CA PHE A 211 -24.26 -12.38 -10.70
C PHE A 211 -23.00 -12.89 -11.40
N ASP A 212 -22.51 -14.05 -11.03
CA ASP A 212 -21.40 -14.79 -11.65
C ASP A 212 -20.03 -14.10 -11.54
N LYS A 213 -19.89 -12.86 -12.00
CA LYS A 213 -18.68 -12.05 -11.94
C LYS A 213 -19.01 -10.65 -11.44
N TYR A 214 -18.46 -10.29 -10.29
CA TYR A 214 -18.69 -9.03 -9.61
C TYR A 214 -17.37 -8.30 -9.35
N TYR A 215 -17.42 -6.97 -9.42
CA TYR A 215 -16.40 -6.12 -8.82
C TYR A 215 -16.98 -4.85 -8.24
N GLN A 216 -16.21 -4.22 -7.37
CA GLN A 216 -16.52 -2.91 -6.83
C GLN A 216 -15.21 -2.19 -6.46
N ILE A 217 -15.12 -0.90 -6.75
CA ILE A 217 -14.08 -0.02 -6.19
C ILE A 217 -14.72 0.65 -4.97
N VAL A 218 -14.40 0.14 -3.79
CA VAL A 218 -15.21 0.33 -2.57
C VAL A 218 -14.39 0.88 -1.41
N LYS A 219 -15.01 1.78 -0.64
CA LYS A 219 -14.49 2.23 0.66
C LYS A 219 -14.67 1.15 1.71
N CYS A 220 -13.59 0.89 2.45
CA CYS A 220 -13.55 -0.01 3.59
C CYS A 220 -13.11 0.78 4.83
N PHE A 221 -13.58 0.34 6.00
CA PHE A 221 -13.39 1.04 7.27
C PHE A 221 -12.89 0.06 8.33
N ARG A 222 -11.79 0.40 9.00
CA ARG A 222 -11.24 -0.43 10.08
C ARG A 222 -10.71 0.45 11.20
N ASP A 223 -11.20 0.24 12.41
CA ASP A 223 -10.72 0.90 13.61
C ASP A 223 -9.56 0.10 14.20
N GLU A 224 -8.38 0.39 13.72
CA GLU A 224 -7.12 -0.26 14.08
C GLU A 224 -6.06 0.78 14.47
N ASP A 225 -4.98 0.31 15.10
CA ASP A 225 -3.81 1.14 15.32
C ASP A 225 -3.18 1.54 13.98
N LEU A 226 -3.07 2.84 13.74
CA LEU A 226 -2.61 3.37 12.47
C LEU A 226 -1.08 3.38 12.39
N ARG A 227 -0.59 2.97 11.23
CA ARG A 227 0.83 3.01 10.85
C ARG A 227 0.97 3.81 9.54
N ALA A 228 2.20 4.02 9.07
CA ALA A 228 2.47 4.75 7.83
C ALA A 228 1.77 4.16 6.59
N ASP A 229 1.46 2.87 6.62
CA ASP A 229 0.82 2.08 5.56
C ASP A 229 -0.65 1.71 5.84
N ARG A 230 -1.28 2.31 6.87
CA ARG A 230 -2.67 2.05 7.27
C ARG A 230 -3.46 3.34 7.45
N GLN A 231 -4.72 3.31 7.06
CA GLN A 231 -5.70 4.37 7.23
C GLN A 231 -7.00 3.79 7.78
N PRO A 232 -7.78 4.54 8.59
CA PRO A 232 -9.05 4.04 9.12
C PRO A 232 -10.10 3.87 8.04
N GLU A 233 -9.97 4.59 6.94
CA GLU A 233 -10.75 4.42 5.72
C GLU A 233 -9.81 4.35 4.52
N PHE A 234 -10.03 3.35 3.67
CA PHE A 234 -9.22 3.08 2.50
C PHE A 234 -10.06 2.49 1.37
N THR A 235 -9.48 2.33 0.20
CA THR A 235 -10.22 1.84 -0.97
C THR A 235 -9.68 0.50 -1.44
N GLN A 236 -10.57 -0.45 -1.69
CA GLN A 236 -10.24 -1.73 -2.32
C GLN A 236 -10.82 -1.82 -3.73
N ILE A 237 -10.12 -2.55 -4.59
CA ILE A 237 -10.68 -3.16 -5.79
C ILE A 237 -11.12 -4.55 -5.34
N ASP A 238 -12.42 -4.74 -5.18
CA ASP A 238 -12.99 -5.98 -4.65
C ASP A 238 -13.63 -6.78 -5.78
N ILE A 239 -13.28 -8.07 -5.88
CA ILE A 239 -13.64 -8.94 -7.00
C ILE A 239 -14.11 -10.28 -6.47
N GLU A 240 -15.19 -10.83 -7.06
CA GLU A 240 -15.70 -12.18 -6.76
C GLU A 240 -16.21 -12.84 -8.04
N MET A 241 -15.97 -14.15 -8.16
CA MET A 241 -16.30 -14.96 -9.34
C MET A 241 -16.88 -16.30 -8.92
N SER A 242 -17.89 -16.76 -9.65
CA SER A 242 -18.47 -18.10 -9.49
C SER A 242 -17.84 -19.12 -10.42
N PHE A 243 -17.90 -20.39 -10.04
CA PHE A 243 -17.43 -21.53 -10.81
C PHE A 243 -15.95 -21.46 -11.18
N VAL A 244 -15.14 -21.05 -10.25
CA VAL A 244 -13.69 -20.85 -10.40
C VAL A 244 -12.90 -21.63 -9.35
N ASP A 245 -11.66 -21.93 -9.69
CA ASP A 245 -10.64 -22.37 -8.75
C ASP A 245 -9.60 -21.26 -8.48
N GLN A 246 -8.61 -21.58 -7.67
CA GLN A 246 -7.54 -20.65 -7.29
C GLN A 246 -6.78 -20.12 -8.51
N GLU A 247 -6.43 -20.97 -9.47
CA GLU A 247 -5.68 -20.56 -10.67
C GLU A 247 -6.49 -19.65 -11.58
N ASP A 248 -7.80 -19.83 -11.68
CA ASP A 248 -8.68 -18.95 -12.45
C ASP A 248 -8.64 -17.51 -11.89
N VAL A 249 -8.74 -17.36 -10.56
CA VAL A 249 -8.69 -16.05 -9.91
C VAL A 249 -7.31 -15.40 -10.04
N MET A 250 -6.24 -16.19 -9.85
CA MET A 250 -4.87 -15.68 -10.00
C MET A 250 -4.58 -15.27 -11.43
N THR A 251 -4.97 -16.07 -12.43
CA THR A 251 -4.77 -15.75 -13.86
C THR A 251 -5.52 -14.50 -14.28
N MET A 252 -6.77 -14.34 -13.85
CA MET A 252 -7.56 -13.13 -14.10
C MET A 252 -6.84 -11.90 -13.52
N ASN A 253 -6.34 -12.01 -12.30
CA ASN A 253 -5.65 -10.91 -11.63
C ASN A 253 -4.30 -10.58 -12.28
N GLU A 254 -3.55 -11.58 -12.75
CA GLU A 254 -2.33 -11.36 -13.53
C GLU A 254 -2.60 -10.55 -14.81
N GLY A 255 -3.70 -10.86 -15.50
CA GLY A 255 -4.15 -10.09 -16.66
C GLY A 255 -4.50 -8.64 -16.31
N LEU A 256 -5.17 -8.45 -15.17
CA LEU A 256 -5.47 -7.12 -14.65
C LEU A 256 -4.19 -6.31 -14.34
N MET A 257 -3.22 -6.89 -13.63
CA MET A 257 -1.95 -6.24 -13.33
C MET A 257 -1.18 -5.91 -14.61
N LYS A 258 -1.14 -6.83 -15.56
CA LYS A 258 -0.51 -6.62 -16.87
C LYS A 258 -1.13 -5.45 -17.63
N ARG A 259 -2.47 -5.34 -17.62
CA ARG A 259 -3.20 -4.23 -18.22
C ARG A 259 -2.88 -2.90 -17.54
N ILE A 260 -2.90 -2.85 -16.22
CA ILE A 260 -2.58 -1.63 -15.44
C ILE A 260 -1.15 -1.18 -15.72
N MET A 261 -0.19 -2.07 -15.67
CA MET A 261 1.22 -1.74 -15.91
C MET A 261 1.44 -1.20 -17.32
N LYS A 262 0.75 -1.76 -18.32
CA LYS A 262 0.81 -1.28 -19.70
C LYS A 262 0.18 0.10 -19.85
N ASP A 263 -1.04 0.29 -19.35
CA ASP A 263 -1.81 1.52 -19.52
C ASP A 263 -1.19 2.71 -18.76
N VAL A 264 -0.62 2.46 -17.57
CA VAL A 264 -0.20 3.50 -16.64
C VAL A 264 1.31 3.76 -16.69
N LYS A 265 2.11 2.70 -16.82
CA LYS A 265 3.58 2.79 -16.83
C LYS A 265 4.19 2.54 -18.21
N GLY A 266 3.43 2.03 -19.16
CA GLY A 266 3.95 1.62 -20.48
C GLY A 266 4.86 0.38 -20.43
N ILE A 267 4.79 -0.40 -19.36
CA ILE A 267 5.63 -1.56 -19.10
C ILE A 267 4.83 -2.84 -19.39
N ASP A 268 5.42 -3.72 -20.18
CA ASP A 268 4.92 -5.09 -20.36
C ASP A 268 5.54 -6.00 -19.30
N ILE A 269 4.73 -6.57 -18.42
CA ILE A 269 5.16 -7.54 -17.40
C ILE A 269 4.89 -8.97 -17.88
N THR A 270 5.76 -9.88 -17.48
CA THR A 270 5.66 -11.29 -17.85
C THR A 270 4.70 -12.02 -16.92
N THR A 271 3.82 -12.85 -17.50
CA THR A 271 2.93 -13.77 -16.78
C THR A 271 3.18 -15.21 -17.25
N PRO A 272 2.92 -16.24 -16.44
CA PRO A 272 2.41 -16.17 -15.07
C PRO A 272 3.44 -15.63 -14.07
N PHE A 273 2.96 -15.02 -12.96
CA PHE A 273 3.84 -14.61 -11.86
C PHE A 273 4.38 -15.83 -11.11
N PRO A 274 5.56 -15.77 -10.51
CA PRO A 274 6.05 -16.83 -9.64
C PRO A 274 5.06 -17.17 -8.54
N ARG A 275 4.94 -18.47 -8.21
CA ARG A 275 4.19 -18.97 -7.07
C ARG A 275 5.19 -19.39 -6.01
N MET A 276 4.96 -18.99 -4.78
CA MET A 276 5.74 -19.34 -3.61
C MET A 276 4.77 -19.76 -2.51
N THR A 277 5.05 -20.88 -1.83
CA THR A 277 4.21 -21.23 -0.68
C THR A 277 4.51 -20.31 0.51
N TYR A 278 3.55 -20.16 1.41
CA TYR A 278 3.76 -19.45 2.67
C TYR A 278 4.97 -20.01 3.44
N ALA A 279 5.07 -21.33 3.54
CA ALA A 279 6.19 -22.00 4.20
C ALA A 279 7.55 -21.66 3.54
N GLU A 280 7.60 -21.63 2.21
CA GLU A 280 8.79 -21.24 1.45
C GLU A 280 9.14 -19.77 1.66
N ALA A 281 8.16 -18.86 1.65
CA ALA A 281 8.37 -17.44 1.92
C ALA A 281 8.96 -17.21 3.32
N MET A 282 8.43 -17.89 4.34
CA MET A 282 8.92 -17.81 5.71
C MET A 282 10.30 -18.43 5.86
N GLU A 283 10.59 -19.53 5.18
CA GLU A 283 11.91 -20.19 5.25
C GLU A 283 13.00 -19.34 4.59
N ARG A 284 12.75 -18.83 3.37
CA ARG A 284 13.75 -18.11 2.57
C ARG A 284 13.87 -16.61 2.91
N TYR A 285 12.79 -15.99 3.33
CA TYR A 285 12.73 -14.54 3.52
C TYR A 285 12.31 -14.10 4.92
N GLY A 286 11.78 -15.01 5.72
CA GLY A 286 11.27 -14.72 7.07
C GLY A 286 10.03 -13.83 7.10
N ILE A 287 9.35 -13.67 5.97
CA ILE A 287 8.19 -12.81 5.82
C ILE A 287 7.27 -13.33 4.70
N ASP A 288 5.97 -13.17 4.88
CA ASP A 288 4.91 -13.57 3.97
C ASP A 288 4.77 -12.70 2.69
N LYS A 289 5.48 -11.58 2.65
CA LYS A 289 5.51 -10.61 1.54
C LYS A 289 6.93 -10.22 1.17
N PRO A 290 7.72 -11.14 0.60
CA PRO A 290 9.13 -10.90 0.33
C PRO A 290 9.36 -9.90 -0.80
N ASP A 291 10.38 -9.06 -0.65
CA ASP A 291 10.95 -8.29 -1.75
C ASP A 291 11.99 -9.16 -2.48
N THR A 292 11.65 -9.59 -3.68
CA THR A 292 12.48 -10.48 -4.50
C THR A 292 13.36 -9.73 -5.51
N ARG A 293 13.45 -8.39 -5.40
CA ARG A 293 14.32 -7.60 -6.28
C ARG A 293 15.80 -7.76 -5.99
N PHE A 294 16.15 -8.33 -4.85
CA PHE A 294 17.54 -8.61 -4.46
C PHE A 294 17.64 -9.94 -3.72
N GLY A 295 18.85 -10.49 -3.65
CA GLY A 295 19.15 -11.74 -2.97
C GLY A 295 19.16 -11.62 -1.44
N MET A 296 20.22 -12.11 -0.78
CA MET A 296 20.38 -12.11 0.68
C MET A 296 19.29 -12.92 1.40
N GLU A 297 18.98 -14.11 0.88
CA GLU A 297 18.00 -15.00 1.49
C GLU A 297 18.48 -15.49 2.87
N LEU A 298 17.55 -15.87 3.72
CA LEU A 298 17.83 -16.48 5.01
C LEU A 298 18.33 -17.91 4.79
N ILE A 299 19.37 -18.28 5.50
CA ILE A 299 19.99 -19.60 5.42
C ILE A 299 19.83 -20.29 6.76
N ASN A 300 19.20 -21.46 6.76
CA ASN A 300 18.97 -22.25 7.97
C ASN A 300 20.24 -23.01 8.33
N LEU A 301 20.81 -22.71 9.47
CA LEU A 301 22.04 -23.30 10.01
C LEU A 301 21.80 -24.05 11.31
N SER A 302 20.55 -24.41 11.61
CA SER A 302 20.21 -25.10 12.87
C SER A 302 20.91 -26.44 13.05
N GLN A 303 21.14 -27.18 11.95
CA GLN A 303 21.87 -28.44 11.99
C GLN A 303 23.33 -28.20 12.38
N LEU A 304 24.03 -27.28 11.74
CA LEU A 304 25.41 -26.90 12.11
C LEU A 304 25.45 -26.37 13.55
N ALA A 305 24.54 -25.49 13.92
CA ALA A 305 24.45 -24.91 15.26
C ALA A 305 24.29 -25.94 16.38
N SER A 306 23.57 -27.04 16.13
CA SER A 306 23.38 -28.14 17.10
C SER A 306 24.66 -28.90 17.42
N GLN A 307 25.63 -28.87 16.51
CA GLN A 307 26.93 -29.57 16.63
C GLN A 307 28.00 -28.69 17.30
N MET A 308 27.76 -27.39 17.42
CA MET A 308 28.71 -26.43 17.97
C MET A 308 28.67 -26.40 19.51
N GLU A 309 29.76 -26.01 20.11
CA GLU A 309 29.83 -25.78 21.57
C GLU A 309 29.36 -24.39 22.00
N PHE A 310 28.93 -23.54 21.04
CA PHE A 310 28.39 -22.22 21.34
C PHE A 310 26.99 -22.32 21.96
N LYS A 311 26.91 -22.08 23.27
CA LYS A 311 25.71 -22.31 24.08
C LYS A 311 24.47 -21.59 23.58
N VAL A 312 24.61 -20.40 22.98
CA VAL A 312 23.47 -19.62 22.47
C VAL A 312 22.83 -20.34 21.29
N PHE A 313 23.63 -20.83 20.36
CA PHE A 313 23.14 -21.56 19.19
C PHE A 313 22.54 -22.91 19.57
N LYS A 314 23.31 -23.68 20.32
CA LYS A 314 22.86 -24.99 20.79
C LYS A 314 21.59 -24.90 21.63
N GLY A 315 21.54 -23.96 22.57
CA GLY A 315 20.36 -23.74 23.41
C GLY A 315 19.12 -23.30 22.65
N ALA A 316 19.25 -22.50 21.61
CA ALA A 316 18.11 -22.13 20.76
C ALA A 316 17.49 -23.36 20.08
N VAL A 317 18.35 -24.23 19.48
CA VAL A 317 17.90 -25.44 18.80
C VAL A 317 17.31 -26.45 19.79
N GLU A 318 17.96 -26.67 20.94
CA GLU A 318 17.49 -27.60 21.99
C GLU A 318 16.13 -27.18 22.58
N ASN A 319 15.82 -25.88 22.57
CA ASN A 319 14.53 -25.35 23.03
C ASN A 319 13.46 -25.21 21.91
N GLY A 320 13.68 -25.85 20.76
CA GLY A 320 12.71 -25.85 19.65
C GLY A 320 12.72 -24.61 18.78
N GLY A 321 13.70 -23.73 18.98
CA GLY A 321 13.98 -22.59 18.11
C GLY A 321 14.85 -22.99 16.91
N GLU A 322 15.41 -21.98 16.25
CA GLU A 322 16.30 -22.18 15.10
C GLU A 322 17.45 -21.17 15.07
N VAL A 323 18.43 -21.44 14.23
CA VAL A 323 19.52 -20.53 13.92
C VAL A 323 19.53 -20.30 12.41
N LYS A 324 19.32 -19.06 11.99
CA LYS A 324 19.47 -18.65 10.59
C LYS A 324 20.46 -17.52 10.45
N ALA A 325 20.97 -17.37 9.25
CA ALA A 325 21.90 -16.31 8.89
C ALA A 325 21.52 -15.62 7.59
N ILE A 326 22.04 -14.42 7.40
CA ILE A 326 22.11 -13.72 6.12
C ILE A 326 23.57 -13.39 5.81
N VAL A 327 23.93 -13.39 4.51
CA VAL A 327 25.25 -13.02 4.03
C VAL A 327 25.20 -11.62 3.42
N VAL A 328 26.02 -10.74 3.97
CA VAL A 328 26.22 -9.40 3.42
C VAL A 328 27.47 -9.43 2.55
N GLU A 329 27.28 -9.53 1.24
CA GLU A 329 28.37 -9.60 0.27
C GLU A 329 29.26 -8.37 0.36
N ASN A 330 30.59 -8.59 0.42
CA ASN A 330 31.61 -7.55 0.61
C ASN A 330 31.38 -6.68 1.86
N GLY A 331 30.67 -7.18 2.86
CA GLY A 331 30.31 -6.44 4.08
C GLY A 331 31.40 -6.43 5.14
N ALA A 332 32.46 -7.25 5.02
CA ALA A 332 33.48 -7.37 6.06
C ALA A 332 34.20 -6.04 6.33
N ASP A 333 34.52 -5.27 5.29
CA ASP A 333 35.20 -3.99 5.41
C ASP A 333 34.22 -2.81 5.57
N ASP A 334 33.01 -2.95 5.04
CA ASP A 334 31.99 -1.88 5.06
C ASP A 334 31.39 -1.65 6.45
N TYR A 335 31.36 -2.70 7.30
CA TYR A 335 30.77 -2.63 8.63
C TYR A 335 31.81 -2.75 9.73
N SER A 336 31.98 -1.66 10.49
CA SER A 336 32.74 -1.68 11.73
C SER A 336 31.95 -2.40 12.84
N ARG A 337 32.61 -2.71 13.96
CA ARG A 337 31.94 -3.28 15.13
C ARG A 337 30.79 -2.40 15.62
N LYS A 338 30.97 -1.08 15.59
CA LYS A 338 29.95 -0.11 15.97
C LYS A 338 28.74 -0.17 15.06
N ASP A 339 28.94 -0.34 13.75
CA ASP A 339 27.85 -0.46 12.78
C ASP A 339 27.07 -1.76 13.03
N ILE A 340 27.76 -2.87 13.32
CA ILE A 340 27.11 -4.14 13.66
C ILE A 340 26.34 -4.05 14.98
N ASP A 341 26.84 -3.31 15.98
CA ASP A 341 26.11 -3.04 17.23
C ASP A 341 24.81 -2.25 16.96
N GLN A 342 24.80 -1.34 15.97
CA GLN A 342 23.58 -0.66 15.51
C GLN A 342 22.61 -1.62 14.81
N LEU A 343 23.12 -2.55 14.00
CA LEU A 343 22.29 -3.60 13.39
C LEU A 343 21.67 -4.50 14.45
N GLN A 344 22.41 -4.83 15.51
CA GLN A 344 21.87 -5.58 16.65
C GLN A 344 20.75 -4.82 17.36
N SER A 345 20.94 -3.52 17.60
CA SER A 345 19.93 -2.67 18.20
C SER A 345 18.66 -2.62 17.34
N PHE A 346 18.81 -2.58 16.03
CA PHE A 346 17.69 -2.65 15.09
C PHE A 346 16.98 -4.02 15.15
N ALA A 347 17.74 -5.13 15.13
CA ALA A 347 17.16 -6.46 15.22
C ALA A 347 16.42 -6.71 16.54
N SER A 348 16.88 -6.09 17.64
CA SER A 348 16.23 -6.22 18.95
C SER A 348 14.82 -5.61 19.01
N ILE A 349 14.48 -4.66 18.12
CA ILE A 349 13.12 -4.12 17.98
C ILE A 349 12.14 -5.24 17.60
N TYR A 350 12.61 -6.25 16.90
CA TYR A 350 11.83 -7.41 16.44
C TYR A 350 12.01 -8.66 17.33
N GLY A 351 12.53 -8.46 18.53
CA GLY A 351 12.63 -9.50 19.57
C GLY A 351 13.96 -10.23 19.66
N ALA A 352 14.92 -10.01 18.75
CA ALA A 352 16.23 -10.65 18.82
C ALA A 352 16.99 -10.22 20.07
N LYS A 353 17.46 -11.19 20.85
CA LYS A 353 18.26 -10.96 22.08
C LYS A 353 19.72 -10.64 21.78
N GLY A 354 20.20 -10.96 20.58
CA GLY A 354 21.55 -10.71 20.12
C GLY A 354 21.68 -10.92 18.62
N LEU A 355 22.76 -10.39 18.05
CA LEU A 355 23.15 -10.58 16.65
C LEU A 355 24.58 -11.09 16.64
N ALA A 356 24.76 -12.39 16.45
CA ALA A 356 26.08 -12.98 16.28
C ALA A 356 26.60 -12.71 14.86
N TRP A 357 27.93 -12.65 14.73
CA TRP A 357 28.50 -12.35 13.41
C TRP A 357 29.91 -12.88 13.26
N VAL A 358 30.30 -13.17 12.01
CA VAL A 358 31.67 -13.42 11.60
C VAL A 358 31.93 -12.72 10.27
N LYS A 359 33.15 -12.27 10.07
CA LYS A 359 33.70 -11.81 8.80
C LYS A 359 34.49 -12.95 8.17
N VAL A 360 34.30 -13.20 6.90
CA VAL A 360 35.07 -14.18 6.13
C VAL A 360 36.30 -13.48 5.58
N THR A 361 37.49 -14.00 5.88
CA THR A 361 38.75 -13.45 5.40
C THR A 361 39.59 -14.55 4.73
N ASP A 362 40.65 -14.17 4.03
CA ASP A 362 41.57 -15.15 3.41
C ASP A 362 42.26 -16.05 4.42
N GLU A 363 42.35 -15.62 5.70
CA GLU A 363 42.92 -16.34 6.80
C GLU A 363 41.89 -17.17 7.59
N GLY A 364 40.63 -17.13 7.24
CA GLY A 364 39.51 -17.81 7.91
C GLY A 364 38.46 -16.87 8.48
N LEU A 365 37.74 -17.32 9.51
CA LEU A 365 36.68 -16.55 10.14
C LEU A 365 37.22 -15.59 11.20
N ASN A 366 36.75 -14.34 11.18
CA ASN A 366 37.08 -13.31 12.17
C ASN A 366 35.80 -12.76 12.80
N GLY A 367 35.73 -12.72 14.12
CA GLY A 367 34.61 -12.17 14.86
C GLY A 367 34.44 -12.79 16.24
N PRO A 368 33.45 -12.31 17.01
CA PRO A 368 33.26 -12.72 18.41
C PRO A 368 33.00 -14.21 18.60
N ILE A 369 32.38 -14.85 17.61
CA ILE A 369 32.01 -16.27 17.68
C ILE A 369 32.93 -17.17 16.84
N SER A 370 33.92 -16.60 16.15
CA SER A 370 34.83 -17.39 15.28
C SER A 370 35.55 -18.54 16.03
N LYS A 371 35.86 -18.36 17.30
CA LYS A 371 36.50 -19.36 18.14
C LYS A 371 35.68 -20.64 18.37
N PHE A 372 34.40 -20.62 18.11
CA PHE A 372 33.50 -21.77 18.24
C PHE A 372 33.41 -22.60 16.96
N PHE A 373 33.98 -22.12 15.86
CA PHE A 373 34.05 -22.83 14.58
C PHE A 373 35.42 -23.57 14.49
N ASN A 374 35.39 -24.89 14.46
CA ASN A 374 36.53 -25.66 14.05
C ASN A 374 36.64 -25.72 12.52
N GLU A 375 37.63 -26.38 11.96
CA GLU A 375 37.85 -26.46 10.52
C GLU A 375 36.63 -27.03 9.78
N SER A 376 36.09 -28.15 10.29
CA SER A 376 34.90 -28.79 9.71
C SER A 376 33.65 -27.88 9.75
N HIS A 377 33.42 -27.19 10.88
CA HIS A 377 32.30 -26.24 11.00
C HIS A 377 32.45 -25.03 10.08
N THR A 378 33.70 -24.58 9.87
CA THR A 378 33.98 -23.49 8.94
C THR A 378 33.73 -23.90 7.50
N GLU A 379 34.18 -25.09 7.10
CA GLU A 379 33.91 -25.62 5.76
C GLU A 379 32.41 -25.80 5.51
N GLU A 380 31.66 -26.35 6.48
CA GLU A 380 30.21 -26.51 6.38
C GLU A 380 29.50 -25.14 6.30
N LEU A 381 29.88 -24.18 7.16
CA LEU A 381 29.32 -22.81 7.10
C LEU A 381 29.50 -22.18 5.73
N LEU A 382 30.74 -22.19 5.20
CA LEU A 382 31.03 -21.58 3.91
C LEU A 382 30.31 -22.29 2.74
N LYS A 383 30.14 -23.60 2.84
CA LYS A 383 29.40 -24.39 1.88
C LYS A 383 27.90 -24.03 1.89
N GLU A 384 27.28 -24.00 3.06
CA GLU A 384 25.84 -23.72 3.20
C GLU A 384 25.51 -22.25 2.89
N THR A 385 26.39 -21.32 3.23
CA THR A 385 26.18 -19.88 3.02
C THR A 385 26.71 -19.37 1.68
N GLU A 386 27.53 -20.15 0.99
CA GLU A 386 28.26 -19.74 -0.22
C GLU A 386 29.09 -18.45 -0.03
N ALA A 387 29.38 -18.10 1.23
CA ALA A 387 30.09 -16.88 1.59
C ALA A 387 31.56 -16.97 1.17
N LYS A 388 32.11 -15.84 0.76
CA LYS A 388 33.47 -15.67 0.24
C LYS A 388 34.26 -14.71 1.11
N SER A 389 35.60 -14.75 0.94
CA SER A 389 36.47 -13.73 1.56
C SER A 389 35.98 -12.32 1.24
N GLY A 390 35.81 -11.49 2.27
CA GLY A 390 35.23 -10.16 2.19
C GLY A 390 33.77 -10.06 2.64
N ASP A 391 33.09 -11.18 2.85
CA ASP A 391 31.69 -11.20 3.27
C ASP A 391 31.52 -11.11 4.79
N LEU A 392 30.39 -10.57 5.21
CA LEU A 392 29.92 -10.54 6.61
C LEU A 392 28.72 -11.46 6.75
N ILE A 393 28.77 -12.39 7.71
CA ILE A 393 27.66 -13.28 8.03
C ILE A 393 27.04 -12.83 9.36
N LEU A 394 25.74 -12.58 9.35
CA LEU A 394 24.95 -12.19 10.51
C LEU A 394 23.99 -13.32 10.91
N PHE A 395 23.96 -13.67 12.19
CA PHE A 395 23.17 -14.79 12.71
C PHE A 395 22.17 -14.32 13.75
N VAL A 396 20.97 -14.89 13.73
CA VAL A 396 20.00 -14.82 14.82
C VAL A 396 19.64 -16.23 15.27
N ALA A 397 19.64 -16.44 16.58
CA ALA A 397 19.32 -17.69 17.25
C ALA A 397 18.26 -17.44 18.32
N ASP A 398 17.04 -17.86 18.09
CA ASP A 398 15.88 -17.68 19.00
C ASP A 398 14.71 -18.59 18.56
N LYS A 399 13.51 -18.31 19.06
CA LYS A 399 12.25 -18.87 18.53
C LYS A 399 12.12 -18.56 17.04
N LYS A 400 11.45 -19.42 16.29
CA LYS A 400 11.32 -19.32 14.83
C LYS A 400 10.73 -17.99 14.36
N ASP A 401 9.69 -17.49 15.04
CA ASP A 401 9.04 -16.22 14.75
C ASP A 401 9.97 -15.02 14.95
N VAL A 402 10.76 -15.04 16.01
CA VAL A 402 11.75 -13.99 16.30
C VAL A 402 12.88 -13.99 15.27
N VAL A 403 13.39 -15.18 14.90
CA VAL A 403 14.43 -15.33 13.86
C VAL A 403 13.92 -14.79 12.53
N ALA A 404 12.72 -15.20 12.13
CA ALA A 404 12.08 -14.76 10.89
C ALA A 404 11.89 -13.23 10.85
N ALA A 405 11.23 -12.66 11.86
CA ALA A 405 10.96 -11.22 11.93
C ALA A 405 12.24 -10.38 11.92
N SER A 406 13.23 -10.77 12.75
CA SER A 406 14.48 -10.02 12.89
C SER A 406 15.32 -10.03 11.61
N LEU A 407 15.51 -11.21 11.01
CA LEU A 407 16.32 -11.34 9.79
C LEU A 407 15.62 -10.77 8.55
N ALA A 408 14.31 -10.89 8.44
CA ALA A 408 13.55 -10.28 7.36
C ALA A 408 13.72 -8.76 7.35
N GLN A 409 13.60 -8.12 8.50
CA GLN A 409 13.75 -6.67 8.61
C GLN A 409 15.20 -6.21 8.43
N LEU A 410 16.17 -6.97 8.94
CA LEU A 410 17.60 -6.71 8.66
C LEU A 410 17.91 -6.83 7.17
N ARG A 411 17.41 -7.86 6.51
CA ARG A 411 17.54 -8.06 5.06
C ARG A 411 17.01 -6.85 4.29
N ASN A 412 15.81 -6.40 4.60
CA ASN A 412 15.19 -5.24 3.94
C ASN A 412 15.97 -3.94 4.19
N LYS A 413 16.42 -3.72 5.42
CA LYS A 413 17.25 -2.57 5.79
C LYS A 413 18.56 -2.56 5.01
N LEU A 414 19.29 -3.65 5.03
CA LEU A 414 20.58 -3.80 4.35
C LEU A 414 20.43 -3.71 2.82
N GLY A 415 19.39 -4.32 2.25
CA GLY A 415 19.08 -4.22 0.83
C GLY A 415 18.90 -2.77 0.36
N LYS A 416 18.19 -1.98 1.17
CA LYS A 416 17.97 -0.55 0.90
C LYS A 416 19.25 0.27 1.07
N GLU A 417 19.94 0.12 2.20
CA GLU A 417 21.15 0.90 2.53
C GLU A 417 22.32 0.63 1.58
N ARG A 418 22.44 -0.60 1.12
CA ARG A 418 23.48 -1.02 0.17
C ARG A 418 23.12 -0.75 -1.30
N GLY A 419 21.95 -0.19 -1.57
CA GLY A 419 21.53 0.12 -2.94
C GLY A 419 21.29 -1.11 -3.82
N LEU A 420 20.91 -2.24 -3.22
CA LEU A 420 20.64 -3.49 -3.94
C LEU A 420 19.29 -3.51 -4.66
N ILE A 421 18.44 -2.55 -4.35
CA ILE A 421 17.07 -2.47 -4.86
C ILE A 421 17.02 -1.52 -6.05
N ASP A 422 16.67 -2.02 -7.24
CA ASP A 422 16.33 -1.19 -8.39
C ASP A 422 14.87 -0.66 -8.24
N PRO A 423 14.67 0.66 -8.08
CA PRO A 423 13.33 1.23 -7.91
C PRO A 423 12.45 1.13 -9.17
N ASN A 424 13.04 0.83 -10.33
CA ASN A 424 12.32 0.66 -11.59
C ASN A 424 11.93 -0.79 -11.88
N GLN A 425 12.29 -1.72 -11.00
CA GLN A 425 11.94 -3.13 -11.11
C GLN A 425 10.64 -3.42 -10.36
N TYR A 426 9.75 -4.18 -11.01
CA TYR A 426 8.45 -4.58 -10.47
C TYR A 426 8.38 -6.10 -10.44
N ASN A 427 8.62 -6.69 -9.28
CA ASN A 427 8.59 -8.13 -9.06
C ASN A 427 7.28 -8.53 -8.38
N PHE A 428 6.35 -9.04 -9.19
CA PHE A 428 5.11 -9.64 -8.69
C PHE A 428 5.34 -11.11 -8.33
N LEU A 429 4.68 -11.57 -7.29
CA LEU A 429 4.61 -12.99 -6.96
C LEU A 429 3.31 -13.31 -6.22
N TRP A 430 2.93 -14.58 -6.24
CA TRP A 430 1.86 -15.12 -5.42
C TRP A 430 2.44 -15.85 -4.22
N VAL A 431 1.84 -15.65 -3.06
CA VAL A 431 2.07 -16.46 -1.87
C VAL A 431 0.82 -17.30 -1.64
N THR A 432 0.99 -18.62 -1.65
CA THR A 432 -0.08 -19.61 -1.59
C THR A 432 0.10 -20.57 -0.41
N ASP A 433 -0.82 -21.49 -0.23
CA ASP A 433 -0.72 -22.56 0.76
C ASP A 433 -0.56 -22.03 2.19
N TRP A 434 -1.40 -21.05 2.51
CA TRP A 434 -1.45 -20.42 3.81
C TRP A 434 -1.99 -21.36 4.89
N PRO A 435 -1.57 -21.23 6.17
CA PRO A 435 -2.30 -21.87 7.25
C PRO A 435 -3.74 -21.35 7.31
N LEU A 436 -4.70 -22.22 7.54
CA LEU A 436 -6.11 -21.83 7.66
C LEU A 436 -6.39 -21.15 9.01
N PHE A 437 -5.68 -21.57 10.04
CA PHE A 437 -5.84 -21.11 11.41
C PHE A 437 -4.54 -20.56 11.98
N GLU A 438 -4.69 -19.60 12.88
CA GLU A 438 -3.66 -19.17 13.81
C GLU A 438 -4.11 -19.50 15.24
N TYR A 439 -3.18 -19.84 16.11
CA TYR A 439 -3.48 -20.08 17.52
C TYR A 439 -3.25 -18.80 18.32
N ASP A 440 -4.33 -18.32 18.94
CA ASP A 440 -4.29 -17.15 19.81
C ASP A 440 -4.05 -17.61 21.26
N GLU A 441 -2.84 -17.33 21.77
CA GLU A 441 -2.44 -17.69 23.13
C GLU A 441 -3.25 -16.93 24.20
N ASP A 442 -3.69 -15.71 23.92
CA ASP A 442 -4.43 -14.88 24.88
C ASP A 442 -5.86 -15.42 25.10
N THR A 443 -6.51 -15.85 24.04
CA THR A 443 -7.85 -16.43 24.10
C THR A 443 -7.85 -17.95 24.18
N ASN A 444 -6.69 -18.58 24.04
CA ASN A 444 -6.50 -20.04 24.06
C ASN A 444 -7.39 -20.78 23.07
N ARG A 445 -7.50 -20.25 21.85
CA ARG A 445 -8.31 -20.80 20.77
C ARG A 445 -7.71 -20.55 19.39
N TYR A 446 -8.19 -21.29 18.40
CA TYR A 446 -7.90 -21.01 17.00
C TYR A 446 -8.71 -19.82 16.49
N VAL A 447 -8.08 -18.99 15.71
CA VAL A 447 -8.70 -17.89 14.94
C VAL A 447 -8.43 -18.13 13.45
N ALA A 448 -9.31 -17.63 12.59
CA ALA A 448 -9.08 -17.72 11.15
C ALA A 448 -7.92 -16.81 10.74
N ALA A 449 -6.96 -17.35 10.01
CA ALA A 449 -5.84 -16.57 9.49
C ALA A 449 -6.27 -15.48 8.48
N HIS A 450 -7.38 -15.71 7.77
CA HIS A 450 -8.00 -14.76 6.84
C HIS A 450 -9.40 -14.36 7.33
N HIS A 451 -10.41 -15.19 7.04
CA HIS A 451 -11.78 -15.02 7.54
C HIS A 451 -12.51 -16.36 7.60
N PRO A 452 -13.63 -16.47 8.34
CA PRO A 452 -14.35 -17.74 8.57
C PRO A 452 -14.93 -18.42 7.33
N PHE A 453 -14.95 -17.73 6.19
CA PHE A 453 -15.52 -18.23 4.93
C PHE A 453 -14.47 -18.77 3.96
N THR A 454 -13.19 -18.73 4.34
CA THR A 454 -12.08 -19.29 3.56
C THR A 454 -12.16 -20.82 3.56
N ALA A 455 -12.13 -21.43 2.37
CA ALA A 455 -12.13 -22.88 2.26
C ALA A 455 -10.76 -23.46 2.63
N PRO A 456 -10.73 -24.59 3.35
CA PRO A 456 -9.54 -25.41 3.43
C PRO A 456 -9.21 -26.01 2.06
N LYS A 457 -7.98 -26.45 1.87
CA LYS A 457 -7.68 -27.34 0.74
C LYS A 457 -8.53 -28.60 0.85
N LYS A 458 -8.95 -29.14 -0.29
CA LYS A 458 -9.87 -30.27 -0.34
C LYS A 458 -9.34 -31.48 0.43
N GLU A 459 -8.07 -31.77 0.33
CA GLU A 459 -7.37 -32.85 1.03
C GLU A 459 -7.29 -32.66 2.54
N HIS A 460 -7.55 -31.45 3.05
CA HIS A 460 -7.51 -31.11 4.48
C HIS A 460 -8.90 -30.91 5.12
N GLU A 461 -9.99 -31.07 4.36
CA GLU A 461 -11.37 -30.87 4.89
C GLU A 461 -11.68 -31.74 6.12
N ASP A 462 -11.17 -32.99 6.14
CA ASP A 462 -11.39 -33.91 7.26
C ASP A 462 -10.48 -33.61 8.48
N MET A 463 -9.48 -32.74 8.33
CA MET A 463 -8.54 -32.37 9.39
C MET A 463 -9.05 -31.22 10.27
N LEU A 464 -10.09 -30.51 9.88
CA LEU A 464 -10.60 -29.32 10.58
C LEU A 464 -10.86 -29.56 12.08
N GLU A 465 -11.40 -30.73 12.43
CA GLU A 465 -11.75 -31.08 13.81
C GLU A 465 -10.65 -31.90 14.51
N THR A 466 -9.74 -32.54 13.77
CA THR A 466 -8.75 -33.49 14.32
C THR A 466 -7.35 -32.92 14.42
N ASP A 467 -6.95 -32.06 13.47
CA ASP A 467 -5.62 -31.47 13.40
C ASP A 467 -5.67 -30.07 12.75
N PRO A 468 -6.32 -29.08 13.37
CA PRO A 468 -6.49 -27.74 12.81
C PRO A 468 -5.15 -27.02 12.56
N THR A 469 -4.10 -27.34 13.31
CA THR A 469 -2.77 -26.71 13.16
C THR A 469 -2.15 -26.92 11.80
N ASN A 470 -2.43 -28.06 11.16
CA ASN A 470 -1.84 -28.46 9.87
C ASN A 470 -2.80 -28.28 8.68
N VAL A 471 -3.93 -27.64 8.88
CA VAL A 471 -4.87 -27.36 7.78
C VAL A 471 -4.38 -26.17 6.97
N GLU A 472 -4.19 -26.39 5.67
CA GLU A 472 -3.88 -25.32 4.72
C GLU A 472 -5.15 -24.74 4.10
N ALA A 473 -5.14 -23.42 3.93
CA ALA A 473 -6.20 -22.67 3.27
C ALA A 473 -6.05 -22.69 1.75
N ASN A 474 -7.16 -22.66 1.06
CA ASN A 474 -7.21 -22.35 -0.37
C ASN A 474 -7.21 -20.82 -0.56
N ALA A 475 -6.11 -20.20 -0.12
CA ALA A 475 -5.89 -18.75 -0.07
C ALA A 475 -4.61 -18.36 -0.81
N TYR A 476 -4.60 -17.14 -1.31
CA TYR A 476 -3.53 -16.60 -2.13
C TYR A 476 -3.43 -15.09 -1.97
N ASP A 477 -2.21 -14.60 -1.77
CA ASP A 477 -1.89 -13.18 -1.71
C ASP A 477 -1.00 -12.78 -2.87
N ILE A 478 -1.28 -11.64 -3.50
CA ILE A 478 -0.40 -11.03 -4.49
C ILE A 478 0.53 -10.04 -3.82
N VAL A 479 1.81 -10.20 -4.07
CA VAL A 479 2.88 -9.37 -3.51
C VAL A 479 3.61 -8.62 -4.62
N LEU A 480 3.91 -7.35 -4.39
CA LEU A 480 4.74 -6.53 -5.26
C LEU A 480 5.84 -5.85 -4.43
N ASN A 481 7.10 -6.17 -4.73
CA ASN A 481 8.25 -5.45 -4.17
C ASN A 481 8.24 -5.38 -2.63
N GLY A 482 7.88 -6.46 -1.96
CA GLY A 482 7.85 -6.53 -0.51
C GLY A 482 6.56 -6.00 0.14
N PHE A 483 5.54 -5.71 -0.65
CA PHE A 483 4.22 -5.27 -0.18
C PHE A 483 3.13 -6.23 -0.64
N GLU A 484 2.27 -6.62 0.26
CA GLU A 484 1.02 -7.27 -0.08
C GLU A 484 0.10 -6.25 -0.77
N LEU A 485 -0.22 -6.50 -2.03
CA LEU A 485 -1.20 -5.70 -2.78
C LEU A 485 -2.63 -6.08 -2.44
N GLY A 486 -2.84 -7.33 -2.13
CA GLY A 486 -4.13 -7.86 -1.78
C GLY A 486 -4.12 -9.36 -1.61
N GLY A 487 -5.21 -9.89 -1.12
CA GLY A 487 -5.40 -11.30 -0.87
C GLY A 487 -6.80 -11.77 -1.19
N GLY A 488 -6.90 -13.07 -1.36
CA GLY A 488 -8.15 -13.72 -1.66
C GLY A 488 -8.14 -15.20 -1.31
N SER A 489 -9.27 -15.82 -1.50
CA SER A 489 -9.42 -17.26 -1.29
C SER A 489 -10.57 -17.84 -2.11
N ILE A 490 -10.57 -19.14 -2.25
CA ILE A 490 -11.79 -19.88 -2.58
C ILE A 490 -12.63 -19.97 -1.32
N ARG A 491 -13.93 -19.75 -1.44
CA ARG A 491 -14.85 -19.69 -0.29
C ARG A 491 -15.49 -21.05 -0.03
N ILE A 492 -15.85 -21.28 1.19
CA ILE A 492 -16.77 -22.37 1.54
C ILE A 492 -18.13 -22.06 0.92
N HIS A 493 -18.72 -23.04 0.23
CA HIS A 493 -20.06 -22.92 -0.38
C HIS A 493 -21.03 -24.03 0.08
N LYS A 494 -20.55 -24.96 0.91
CA LYS A 494 -21.35 -26.04 1.47
C LYS A 494 -21.64 -25.79 2.94
N SER A 495 -22.90 -25.93 3.35
CA SER A 495 -23.35 -25.67 4.73
C SER A 495 -22.64 -26.55 5.75
N ASP A 496 -22.49 -27.84 5.46
CA ASP A 496 -21.83 -28.79 6.35
C ASP A 496 -20.36 -28.47 6.61
N LEU A 497 -19.65 -28.03 5.59
CA LEU A 497 -18.24 -27.59 5.74
C LEU A 497 -18.14 -26.27 6.52
N GLN A 498 -19.08 -25.34 6.30
CA GLN A 498 -19.14 -24.07 7.05
C GLN A 498 -19.43 -24.30 8.54
N GLU A 499 -20.31 -25.24 8.88
CA GLU A 499 -20.57 -25.63 10.26
C GLU A 499 -19.31 -26.20 10.94
N LYS A 500 -18.56 -27.08 10.25
CA LYS A 500 -17.28 -27.60 10.77
C LYS A 500 -16.27 -26.49 11.00
N MET A 501 -16.19 -25.51 10.08
CA MET A 501 -15.29 -24.36 10.19
C MET A 501 -15.65 -23.50 11.42
N PHE A 502 -16.92 -23.20 11.65
CA PHE A 502 -17.35 -22.45 12.84
C PHE A 502 -17.03 -23.18 14.14
N LYS A 503 -17.24 -24.51 14.19
CA LYS A 503 -16.85 -25.32 15.35
C LYS A 503 -15.36 -25.30 15.62
N ALA A 504 -14.53 -25.41 14.57
CA ALA A 504 -13.08 -25.33 14.71
C ALA A 504 -12.60 -23.97 15.24
N LEU A 505 -13.34 -22.89 14.93
CA LEU A 505 -13.11 -21.53 15.45
C LEU A 505 -13.71 -21.29 16.85
N GLY A 506 -14.40 -22.30 17.42
CA GLY A 506 -14.99 -22.22 18.75
C GLY A 506 -16.33 -21.48 18.83
N PHE A 507 -17.02 -21.26 17.70
CA PHE A 507 -18.38 -20.73 17.71
C PHE A 507 -19.37 -21.77 18.18
N THR A 508 -20.32 -21.36 19.01
CA THR A 508 -21.54 -22.15 19.24
C THR A 508 -22.49 -21.99 18.05
N ASP A 509 -23.46 -22.92 17.91
CA ASP A 509 -24.43 -22.82 16.83
C ASP A 509 -25.28 -21.53 16.94
N GLU A 510 -25.57 -21.08 18.18
CA GLU A 510 -26.30 -19.85 18.47
C GLU A 510 -25.49 -18.61 18.05
N GLU A 511 -24.20 -18.56 18.40
CA GLU A 511 -23.31 -17.45 18.02
C GLU A 511 -23.14 -17.36 16.51
N ALA A 512 -22.93 -18.48 15.83
CA ALA A 512 -22.84 -18.53 14.38
C ALA A 512 -24.14 -18.05 13.71
N GLN A 513 -25.29 -18.48 14.23
CA GLN A 513 -26.60 -18.08 13.74
C GLN A 513 -26.87 -16.58 13.98
N GLU A 514 -26.49 -16.05 15.14
CA GLU A 514 -26.68 -14.63 15.45
C GLU A 514 -25.86 -13.74 14.54
N GLN A 515 -24.59 -14.10 14.30
CA GLN A 515 -23.66 -13.28 13.54
C GLN A 515 -23.82 -13.45 12.02
N PHE A 516 -23.98 -14.69 11.53
CA PHE A 516 -23.94 -15.07 10.13
C PHE A 516 -25.17 -15.80 9.63
N GLY A 517 -26.26 -15.81 10.40
CA GLY A 517 -27.45 -16.58 10.09
C GLY A 517 -28.03 -16.34 8.70
N PHE A 518 -27.97 -15.11 8.22
CA PHE A 518 -28.43 -14.75 6.88
C PHE A 518 -27.59 -15.38 5.77
N LEU A 519 -26.27 -15.54 5.96
CA LEU A 519 -25.39 -16.21 4.98
C LEU A 519 -25.58 -17.74 5.07
N ILE A 520 -25.66 -18.29 6.27
CA ILE A 520 -25.93 -19.72 6.50
C ILE A 520 -27.27 -20.12 5.85
N GLU A 521 -28.29 -19.29 5.99
CA GLU A 521 -29.59 -19.50 5.33
C GLU A 521 -29.48 -19.45 3.81
N ALA A 522 -28.70 -18.49 3.28
CA ALA A 522 -28.51 -18.34 1.83
C ALA A 522 -27.86 -19.58 1.19
N PHE A 523 -26.94 -20.24 1.90
CA PHE A 523 -26.29 -21.46 1.40
C PHE A 523 -27.28 -22.61 1.11
N LYS A 524 -28.42 -22.62 1.76
CA LYS A 524 -29.47 -23.63 1.52
C LYS A 524 -30.13 -23.52 0.14
N TYR A 525 -29.95 -22.38 -0.54
CA TYR A 525 -30.58 -22.09 -1.83
C TYR A 525 -29.61 -22.24 -3.03
N GLY A 526 -28.60 -23.09 -2.91
CA GLY A 526 -27.73 -23.43 -4.00
C GLY A 526 -26.58 -22.45 -4.23
N ALA A 527 -25.75 -22.25 -3.24
CA ALA A 527 -24.54 -21.47 -3.36
C ALA A 527 -23.56 -22.11 -4.36
N PRO A 528 -23.10 -21.39 -5.39
CA PRO A 528 -22.12 -21.93 -6.33
C PRO A 528 -20.72 -21.99 -5.69
N PRO A 529 -19.81 -22.85 -6.18
CA PRO A 529 -18.40 -22.67 -5.91
C PRO A 529 -17.97 -21.28 -6.35
N HIS A 530 -17.27 -20.52 -5.48
CA HIS A 530 -16.85 -19.16 -5.79
C HIS A 530 -15.58 -18.78 -5.04
N GLY A 531 -14.91 -17.78 -5.56
CA GLY A 531 -13.69 -17.24 -5.00
C GLY A 531 -13.46 -15.82 -5.48
N GLY A 532 -12.58 -15.12 -4.83
CA GLY A 532 -12.31 -13.74 -5.15
C GLY A 532 -11.03 -13.20 -4.54
N ILE A 533 -10.82 -11.92 -4.75
CA ILE A 533 -9.64 -11.19 -4.26
C ILE A 533 -10.02 -9.74 -3.99
N ALA A 534 -9.40 -9.15 -3.00
CA ALA A 534 -9.47 -7.72 -2.74
C ALA A 534 -8.06 -7.10 -2.83
N LEU A 535 -7.93 -6.06 -3.64
CA LEU A 535 -6.67 -5.34 -3.85
C LEU A 535 -6.75 -3.97 -3.19
N GLY A 536 -5.71 -3.59 -2.44
CA GLY A 536 -5.59 -2.25 -1.88
C GLY A 536 -5.26 -1.22 -2.97
N LEU A 537 -6.25 -0.44 -3.43
CA LEU A 537 -6.04 0.58 -4.46
C LEU A 537 -5.04 1.63 -4.02
N ASP A 538 -5.13 2.11 -2.78
CA ASP A 538 -4.22 3.14 -2.26
C ASP A 538 -2.77 2.66 -2.26
N ARG A 539 -2.53 1.40 -1.86
CA ARG A 539 -1.20 0.78 -1.86
C ARG A 539 -0.66 0.56 -3.28
N LEU A 540 -1.49 0.11 -4.21
CA LEU A 540 -1.12 -0.03 -5.62
C LEU A 540 -0.69 1.32 -6.20
N VAL A 541 -1.47 2.38 -5.96
CA VAL A 541 -1.12 3.75 -6.38
C VAL A 541 0.20 4.20 -5.75
N MET A 542 0.39 3.96 -4.44
CA MET A 542 1.61 4.30 -3.72
C MET A 542 2.84 3.69 -4.39
N LEU A 543 2.80 2.39 -4.66
CA LEU A 543 3.92 1.68 -5.26
C LEU A 543 4.20 2.12 -6.71
N LEU A 544 3.18 2.27 -7.54
CA LEU A 544 3.34 2.67 -8.93
C LEU A 544 3.75 4.14 -9.09
N ALA A 545 3.35 5.01 -8.16
CA ALA A 545 3.76 6.41 -8.11
C ALA A 545 5.13 6.64 -7.42
N GLY A 546 5.78 5.57 -6.93
CA GLY A 546 7.05 5.67 -6.21
C GLY A 546 6.95 6.45 -4.89
N ARG A 547 5.79 6.42 -4.23
CA ARG A 547 5.55 7.04 -2.92
C ARG A 547 5.91 6.08 -1.79
N THR A 548 6.31 6.65 -0.66
CA THR A 548 6.64 5.91 0.55
C THR A 548 5.59 6.04 1.65
N ASN A 549 4.63 6.93 1.46
CA ASN A 549 3.57 7.21 2.42
C ASN A 549 2.19 7.06 1.75
N LEU A 550 1.34 6.24 2.33
CA LEU A 550 -0.02 5.98 1.84
C LEU A 550 -0.87 7.28 1.79
N ARG A 551 -0.64 8.21 2.71
CA ARG A 551 -1.35 9.50 2.77
C ARG A 551 -1.14 10.37 1.52
N ASP A 552 -0.07 10.14 0.75
CA ASP A 552 0.14 10.84 -0.52
C ASP A 552 -0.75 10.34 -1.66
N THR A 553 -1.46 9.23 -1.46
CA THR A 553 -2.35 8.62 -2.45
C THR A 553 -3.83 8.86 -2.17
N ILE A 554 -4.16 9.46 -1.04
CA ILE A 554 -5.52 9.76 -0.58
C ILE A 554 -5.68 11.27 -0.52
N ALA A 555 -6.75 11.81 -1.12
CA ALA A 555 -6.93 13.26 -1.24
C ALA A 555 -6.96 13.94 0.14
N PHE A 556 -7.76 13.43 1.06
CA PHE A 556 -7.93 13.95 2.42
C PHE A 556 -7.75 12.81 3.45
N PRO A 557 -6.48 12.40 3.71
CA PRO A 557 -6.19 11.29 4.61
C PRO A 557 -6.32 11.72 6.08
N LYS A 558 -6.38 10.73 6.96
CA LYS A 558 -6.23 10.94 8.41
C LYS A 558 -4.76 10.91 8.82
N THR A 559 -4.44 11.56 9.93
CA THR A 559 -3.14 11.45 10.61
C THR A 559 -2.96 10.08 11.25
N ALA A 560 -1.78 9.80 11.81
CA ALA A 560 -1.52 8.59 12.57
C ALA A 560 -2.41 8.43 13.83
N SER A 561 -2.99 9.53 14.32
CA SER A 561 -3.97 9.55 15.41
C SER A 561 -5.43 9.53 14.93
N ALA A 562 -5.69 9.10 13.70
CA ALA A 562 -7.01 9.04 13.08
C ALA A 562 -7.77 10.38 13.01
N SER A 563 -7.04 11.50 12.96
CA SER A 563 -7.61 12.85 12.92
C SER A 563 -7.48 13.50 11.55
N CYS A 564 -8.44 14.34 11.16
CA CYS A 564 -8.36 15.22 10.02
C CYS A 564 -8.04 16.65 10.46
N LEU A 565 -6.80 17.11 10.22
CA LEU A 565 -6.37 18.44 10.61
C LEU A 565 -7.01 19.57 9.80
N LEU A 566 -7.58 19.26 8.64
CA LEU A 566 -8.27 20.23 7.79
C LEU A 566 -9.67 20.56 8.31
N THR A 567 -10.40 19.54 8.80
CA THR A 567 -11.82 19.66 9.18
C THR A 567 -12.04 19.52 10.68
N ASP A 568 -10.98 19.29 11.46
CA ASP A 568 -11.02 19.00 12.89
C ASP A 568 -11.91 17.78 13.24
N ALA A 569 -11.94 16.77 12.34
CA ALA A 569 -12.63 15.52 12.61
C ALA A 569 -11.68 14.50 13.30
N PRO A 570 -12.17 13.72 14.29
CA PRO A 570 -13.50 13.73 14.86
C PRO A 570 -13.73 14.95 15.76
N SER A 571 -14.99 15.39 15.87
CA SER A 571 -15.37 16.55 16.68
C SER A 571 -16.53 16.23 17.63
N LYS A 572 -16.71 17.07 18.65
CA LYS A 572 -17.83 16.94 19.57
C LYS A 572 -19.15 17.20 18.86
N VAL A 573 -20.16 16.42 19.21
CA VAL A 573 -21.55 16.64 18.76
C VAL A 573 -22.35 17.36 19.85
N SER A 574 -23.48 17.96 19.49
CA SER A 574 -24.34 18.63 20.45
C SER A 574 -25.11 17.66 21.34
N ASN A 575 -25.45 18.09 22.55
CA ASN A 575 -26.29 17.29 23.45
C ASN A 575 -27.65 16.94 22.84
N SER A 576 -28.23 17.81 22.02
CA SER A 576 -29.48 17.53 21.32
C SER A 576 -29.35 16.35 20.34
N GLN A 577 -28.20 16.27 19.62
CA GLN A 577 -27.92 15.12 18.73
C GLN A 577 -27.76 13.82 19.51
N LEU A 578 -27.10 13.85 20.67
CA LEU A 578 -26.99 12.66 21.54
C LEU A 578 -28.36 12.24 22.08
N GLN A 579 -29.19 13.19 22.52
CA GLN A 579 -30.55 12.91 23.02
C GLN A 579 -31.45 12.29 21.94
N GLU A 580 -31.36 12.79 20.68
CA GLU A 580 -32.10 12.21 19.55
C GLU A 580 -31.69 10.77 19.24
N LEU A 581 -30.48 10.38 19.62
CA LEU A 581 -29.93 9.04 19.43
C LEU A 581 -30.05 8.16 20.69
N HIS A 582 -30.64 8.69 21.78
CA HIS A 582 -30.72 8.04 23.08
C HIS A 582 -29.36 7.62 23.63
N LEU A 583 -28.31 8.45 23.41
CA LEU A 583 -26.93 8.21 23.83
C LEU A 583 -26.51 9.16 24.94
N GLN A 584 -25.66 8.66 25.82
CA GLN A 584 -24.97 9.42 26.85
C GLN A 584 -23.46 9.12 26.77
N LEU A 585 -22.63 10.16 26.91
CA LEU A 585 -21.18 9.98 26.97
C LEU A 585 -20.79 9.62 28.41
N ASP A 586 -20.03 8.55 28.54
CA ASP A 586 -19.34 8.16 29.78
C ASP A 586 -17.85 8.48 29.58
N LEU A 587 -17.44 9.64 30.07
CA LEU A 587 -16.07 10.14 29.97
C LEU A 587 -15.43 10.11 31.34
N ASP A 588 -14.20 9.61 31.44
CA ASP A 588 -13.41 9.74 32.64
C ASP A 588 -13.25 11.23 32.97
N GLU A 589 -13.52 11.61 34.23
CA GLU A 589 -13.22 12.96 34.72
C GLU A 589 -11.69 13.11 34.76
N GLU A 590 -11.15 14.04 33.95
CA GLU A 590 -9.73 14.43 33.97
C GLU A 590 -9.33 15.09 35.32
#